data_b99fbdd2cba4c5a196a1f69cb619000e
#
_entry.id   b99fbdd2cba4c5a196a1f69cb619000e
#
_cell.length_a   1.000
_cell.length_b   1.000
_cell.length_c   1.000
_cell.angle_alpha   90.00
_cell.angle_beta   90.00
_cell.angle_gamma   90.00
#
_symmetry.space_group_name_H-M   'P 1'
#
loop_
_entity.id
_entity.type
_entity.pdbx_description
1 polymer ?
#
loop_
_entity_poly.entity_id
_entity_poly.type
_entity_poly.pdbx_seq_one_letter_code
_entity_poly.pdbx_strand_id
1 'polypeptide(L)'
;MSDLVALYSGSPGLFAGSVFVLGLVVGSFLNVVIYRLPIILEREWRAQAVELLPSDDHTATVPAPPPQRFSLSVPRSACPACKAPISALQNVPVISWLVLRGRCASCNTRISVRYPVVELATGLLSAWVAWHFGFGVPAACGIVVTWALIALTGIDIDHQLLPDGITLPLMWAGLLAAVVFGAAAGGGLAASPLTAAGLSAAAPSLLPGPSLPVSPRDAIIGAAAGYLSLWLVFHAFRLVTGKEGMGYGDFKLFAALGAWLGWKLLPLIILLSAATGAVLGISMIVLRGRDKAAPIPFGPYLAAAGWLAMMYGDSLVNGYLRVSGLQH
;
A
#
# COMPACT_ATOMS: atom_id res chain seq x y z
N MET A 1 8.78 -25.79 15.23
CA MET A 1 8.09 -25.16 14.07
C MET A 1 6.78 -25.86 13.72
N SER A 2 6.71 -27.20 13.77
CA SER A 2 5.48 -27.98 13.55
C SER A 2 4.31 -27.55 14.41
N ASP A 3 4.55 -27.29 15.70
CA ASP A 3 3.50 -27.01 16.69
C ASP A 3 2.86 -25.61 16.47
N LEU A 4 3.64 -24.60 16.07
CA LEU A 4 3.11 -23.27 15.72
C LEU A 4 2.28 -23.31 14.44
N VAL A 5 2.72 -24.06 13.43
CA VAL A 5 1.95 -24.27 12.20
C VAL A 5 0.62 -24.94 12.51
N ALA A 6 0.64 -26.04 13.31
CA ALA A 6 -0.56 -26.74 13.72
C ALA A 6 -1.51 -25.84 14.53
N LEU A 7 -0.97 -25.03 15.45
CA LEU A 7 -1.74 -24.09 16.27
C LEU A 7 -2.48 -23.05 15.43
N TYR A 8 -1.76 -22.35 14.53
CA TYR A 8 -2.36 -21.31 13.71
C TYR A 8 -3.28 -21.84 12.61
N SER A 9 -2.97 -23.01 12.04
CA SER A 9 -3.86 -23.66 11.07
C SER A 9 -5.16 -24.17 11.73
N GLY A 10 -5.07 -24.62 12.98
CA GLY A 10 -6.22 -25.11 13.74
C GLY A 10 -7.07 -24.01 14.39
N SER A 11 -6.56 -22.78 14.47
CA SER A 11 -7.23 -21.68 15.18
C SER A 11 -7.16 -20.35 14.38
N PRO A 12 -8.05 -20.17 13.37
CA PRO A 12 -8.05 -18.95 12.54
C PRO A 12 -8.20 -17.65 13.34
N GLY A 13 -8.98 -17.67 14.43
CA GLY A 13 -9.15 -16.52 15.31
C GLY A 13 -7.87 -16.14 16.06
N LEU A 14 -7.08 -17.13 16.49
CA LEU A 14 -5.78 -16.87 17.13
C LEU A 14 -4.80 -16.27 16.13
N PHE A 15 -4.76 -16.81 14.90
CA PHE A 15 -3.92 -16.27 13.84
C PHE A 15 -4.30 -14.82 13.50
N ALA A 16 -5.58 -14.55 13.24
CA ALA A 16 -6.06 -13.20 12.94
C ALA A 16 -5.81 -12.23 14.11
N GLY A 17 -6.00 -12.66 15.36
CA GLY A 17 -5.69 -11.86 16.54
C GLY A 17 -4.21 -11.52 16.69
N SER A 18 -3.33 -12.49 16.42
CA SER A 18 -1.88 -12.26 16.43
C SER A 18 -1.46 -11.29 15.33
N VAL A 19 -2.03 -11.44 14.13
CA VAL A 19 -1.78 -10.53 12.99
C VAL A 19 -2.36 -9.14 13.25
N PHE A 20 -3.50 -9.03 13.95
CA PHE A 20 -4.04 -7.74 14.39
C PHE A 20 -3.03 -6.97 15.24
N VAL A 21 -2.48 -7.62 16.28
CA VAL A 21 -1.49 -6.99 17.17
C VAL A 21 -0.24 -6.60 16.40
N LEU A 22 0.26 -7.49 15.54
CA LEU A 22 1.39 -7.17 14.66
C LEU A 22 1.07 -5.97 13.76
N GLY A 23 -0.12 -5.94 13.17
CA GLY A 23 -0.60 -4.86 12.31
C GLY A 23 -0.68 -3.51 13.03
N LEU A 24 -1.07 -3.48 14.31
CA LEU A 24 -1.02 -2.26 15.12
C LEU A 24 0.42 -1.73 15.26
N VAL A 25 1.37 -2.60 15.56
CA VAL A 25 2.79 -2.23 15.70
C VAL A 25 3.36 -1.72 14.38
N VAL A 26 3.08 -2.43 13.28
CA VAL A 26 3.49 -2.00 11.94
C VAL A 26 2.81 -0.69 11.57
N GLY A 27 1.54 -0.49 11.88
CA GLY A 27 0.81 0.76 11.64
C GLY A 27 1.46 1.97 12.33
N SER A 28 1.97 1.80 13.55
CA SER A 28 2.75 2.82 14.23
C SER A 28 4.03 3.17 13.46
N PHE A 29 4.73 2.17 12.91
CA PHE A 29 5.88 2.40 12.04
C PHE A 29 5.48 3.04 10.70
N LEU A 30 4.34 2.63 10.09
CA LEU A 30 3.85 3.23 8.86
C LEU A 30 3.57 4.74 9.02
N ASN A 31 3.10 5.20 10.18
CA ASN A 31 2.98 6.63 10.48
C ASN A 31 4.33 7.36 10.35
N VAL A 32 5.42 6.71 10.76
CA VAL A 32 6.78 7.28 10.60
C VAL A 32 7.17 7.31 9.13
N VAL A 33 6.90 6.24 8.38
CA VAL A 33 7.18 6.17 6.93
C VAL A 33 6.40 7.25 6.18
N ILE A 34 5.09 7.36 6.41
CA ILE A 34 4.21 8.35 5.77
C ILE A 34 4.71 9.78 6.00
N TYR A 35 5.17 10.08 7.22
CA TYR A 35 5.63 11.42 7.55
C TYR A 35 7.07 11.70 7.07
N ARG A 36 8.00 10.75 7.24
CA ARG A 36 9.44 11.01 7.02
C ARG A 36 9.91 10.75 5.61
N LEU A 37 9.37 9.73 4.93
CA LEU A 37 9.86 9.34 3.61
C LEU A 37 9.76 10.47 2.58
N PRO A 38 8.64 11.22 2.47
CA PRO A 38 8.56 12.36 1.56
C PRO A 38 9.60 13.45 1.87
N ILE A 39 9.83 13.73 3.15
CA ILE A 39 10.83 14.73 3.59
C ILE A 39 12.26 14.28 3.21
N ILE A 40 12.56 12.99 3.36
CA ILE A 40 13.86 12.43 2.97
C ILE A 40 14.05 12.60 1.46
N LEU A 41 13.08 12.18 0.67
CA LEU A 41 13.14 12.27 -0.80
C LEU A 41 13.26 13.73 -1.28
N GLU A 42 12.51 14.64 -0.69
CA GLU A 42 12.59 16.07 -1.03
C GLU A 42 14.00 16.64 -0.75
N ARG A 43 14.62 16.24 0.34
CA ARG A 43 16.00 16.65 0.66
C ARG A 43 17.02 16.07 -0.33
N GLU A 44 16.86 14.80 -0.70
CA GLU A 44 17.71 14.15 -1.68
C GLU A 44 17.59 14.82 -3.05
N TRP A 45 16.38 15.11 -3.51
CA TRP A 45 16.15 15.79 -4.78
C TRP A 45 16.69 17.22 -4.79
N ARG A 46 16.55 17.95 -3.68
CA ARG A 46 17.14 19.28 -3.55
C ARG A 46 18.67 19.24 -3.59
N ALA A 47 19.29 18.26 -2.91
CA ALA A 47 20.73 18.09 -2.94
C ALA A 47 21.23 17.78 -4.36
N GLN A 48 20.57 16.88 -5.08
CA GLN A 48 20.87 16.58 -6.48
C GLN A 48 20.68 17.79 -7.41
N ALA A 49 19.60 18.56 -7.21
CA ALA A 49 19.36 19.76 -8.00
C ALA A 49 20.44 20.82 -7.82
N VAL A 50 20.93 21.00 -6.58
CA VAL A 50 22.05 21.93 -6.29
C VAL A 50 23.35 21.49 -6.97
N GLU A 51 23.63 20.18 -6.99
CA GLU A 51 24.84 19.63 -7.63
C GLU A 51 24.81 19.80 -9.16
N LEU A 52 23.61 19.85 -9.76
CA LEU A 52 23.44 20.03 -11.20
C LEU A 52 23.46 21.50 -11.66
N LEU A 53 23.35 22.47 -10.74
CA LEU A 53 23.40 23.89 -11.08
C LEU A 53 24.84 24.34 -11.31
N PRO A 54 25.13 25.11 -12.39
CA PRO A 54 26.46 25.69 -12.61
C PRO A 54 26.87 26.58 -11.45
N SER A 55 28.14 26.49 -11.03
CA SER A 55 28.71 27.20 -9.87
C SER A 55 28.76 28.73 -10.00
N ASP A 56 28.41 29.29 -11.18
CA ASP A 56 28.58 30.71 -11.48
C ASP A 56 27.45 31.64 -11.00
N ASP A 57 26.34 31.05 -10.52
CA ASP A 57 25.22 31.84 -9.99
C ASP A 57 25.21 31.83 -8.46
N HIS A 58 26.11 32.62 -7.84
CA HIS A 58 26.22 32.83 -6.39
C HIS A 58 25.00 33.50 -5.75
N THR A 59 23.95 33.80 -6.50
CA THR A 59 22.73 34.48 -6.01
C THR A 59 21.65 33.50 -5.50
N ALA A 60 21.70 32.23 -5.90
CA ALA A 60 20.80 31.21 -5.38
C ALA A 60 21.36 30.65 -4.06
N THR A 61 21.17 31.37 -2.96
CA THR A 61 21.37 30.80 -1.60
C THR A 61 20.31 29.73 -1.35
N VAL A 62 20.51 28.55 -1.93
CA VAL A 62 19.78 27.37 -1.51
C VAL A 62 20.27 27.04 -0.12
N PRO A 63 19.42 27.10 0.93
CA PRO A 63 19.86 26.79 2.28
C PRO A 63 20.47 25.39 2.30
N ALA A 64 21.74 25.29 2.71
CA ALA A 64 22.39 23.99 2.88
C ALA A 64 21.50 23.10 3.74
N PRO A 65 21.26 21.84 3.35
CA PRO A 65 20.48 20.93 4.16
C PRO A 65 21.12 20.85 5.55
N PRO A 66 20.32 20.87 6.64
CA PRO A 66 20.86 20.82 7.98
C PRO A 66 21.74 19.57 8.14
N PRO A 67 22.90 19.67 8.79
CA PRO A 67 23.92 18.61 8.86
C PRO A 67 23.50 17.37 9.66
N GLN A 68 22.26 17.31 10.14
CA GLN A 68 21.76 16.19 10.92
C GLN A 68 21.29 15.06 9.99
N ARG A 69 21.80 13.85 10.25
CA ARG A 69 21.31 12.61 9.64
C ARG A 69 19.82 12.48 9.92
N PHE A 70 19.00 12.61 8.88
CA PHE A 70 17.57 12.42 8.97
C PHE A 70 17.20 11.15 8.19
N SER A 71 16.66 10.16 8.91
CA SER A 71 16.30 8.88 8.35
C SER A 71 14.97 8.40 8.97
N LEU A 72 14.49 7.24 8.59
CA LEU A 72 13.30 6.64 9.21
C LEU A 72 13.49 6.36 10.71
N SER A 73 14.72 6.11 11.16
CA SER A 73 15.03 5.79 12.56
C SER A 73 15.66 6.95 13.36
N VAL A 74 16.22 7.96 12.70
CA VAL A 74 16.93 9.08 13.34
C VAL A 74 16.34 10.41 12.83
N PRO A 75 16.08 11.36 13.73
CA PRO A 75 16.05 11.30 15.20
C PRO A 75 14.93 10.43 15.77
N ARG A 76 14.96 10.10 17.07
CA ARG A 76 13.86 9.40 17.75
C ARG A 76 12.57 10.22 17.68
N SER A 77 11.42 9.53 17.78
CA SER A 77 10.11 10.18 17.80
C SER A 77 10.00 11.15 18.99
N ALA A 78 9.57 12.36 18.71
CA ALA A 78 9.45 13.43 19.70
C ALA A 78 8.16 14.25 19.45
N CYS A 79 7.65 14.88 20.48
CA CYS A 79 6.51 15.78 20.36
C CYS A 79 6.86 16.94 19.40
N PRO A 80 6.01 17.28 18.42
CA PRO A 80 6.30 18.37 17.48
C PRO A 80 6.33 19.75 18.17
N ALA A 81 5.61 19.94 19.28
CA ALA A 81 5.54 21.20 20.01
C ALA A 81 6.69 21.38 21.00
N CYS A 82 6.82 20.46 21.97
CA CYS A 82 7.80 20.62 23.05
C CYS A 82 9.12 19.85 22.83
N LYS A 83 9.24 19.10 21.74
CA LYS A 83 10.43 18.26 21.39
C LYS A 83 10.77 17.19 22.44
N ALA A 84 9.93 16.97 23.45
CA ALA A 84 10.12 15.91 24.43
C ALA A 84 10.14 14.54 23.73
N PRO A 85 11.11 13.65 24.03
CA PRO A 85 11.18 12.33 23.41
C PRO A 85 9.99 11.46 23.84
N ILE A 86 9.44 10.71 22.90
CA ILE A 86 8.34 9.77 23.15
C ILE A 86 8.93 8.46 23.67
N SER A 87 8.52 8.00 24.85
CA SER A 87 8.95 6.72 25.41
C SER A 87 8.26 5.55 24.72
N ALA A 88 8.81 4.32 24.87
CA ALA A 88 8.21 3.13 24.30
C ALA A 88 6.77 2.89 24.78
N LEU A 89 6.49 3.15 26.07
CA LEU A 89 5.13 3.03 26.63
C LEU A 89 4.16 4.06 26.05
N GLN A 90 4.64 5.27 25.74
CA GLN A 90 3.85 6.32 25.09
C GLN A 90 3.66 6.06 23.58
N ASN A 91 4.35 5.07 23.03
CA ASN A 91 4.27 4.67 21.63
C ASN A 91 3.53 3.32 21.45
N VAL A 92 2.86 2.81 22.49
CA VAL A 92 1.97 1.63 22.34
C VAL A 92 0.81 2.03 21.45
N PRO A 93 0.62 1.34 20.29
CA PRO A 93 -0.34 1.77 19.28
C PRO A 93 -1.75 1.86 19.86
N VAL A 94 -2.49 2.88 19.44
CA VAL A 94 -3.88 3.19 19.84
C VAL A 94 -4.06 3.40 21.35
N ILE A 95 -3.55 2.47 22.17
CA ILE A 95 -3.73 2.46 23.65
C ILE A 95 -3.16 3.71 24.28
N SER A 96 -1.92 4.09 23.92
CA SER A 96 -1.29 5.29 24.50
C SER A 96 -2.06 6.57 24.15
N TRP A 97 -2.58 6.66 22.93
CA TRP A 97 -3.40 7.80 22.50
C TRP A 97 -4.72 7.88 23.31
N LEU A 98 -5.38 6.75 23.54
CA LEU A 98 -6.60 6.69 24.35
C LEU A 98 -6.34 7.07 25.82
N VAL A 99 -5.29 6.49 26.42
CA VAL A 99 -4.91 6.77 27.83
C VAL A 99 -4.54 8.24 28.03
N LEU A 100 -3.80 8.81 27.08
CA LEU A 100 -3.39 10.22 27.09
C LEU A 100 -4.50 11.17 26.55
N ARG A 101 -5.67 10.64 26.21
CA ARG A 101 -6.80 11.40 25.66
C ARG A 101 -6.41 12.28 24.47
N GLY A 102 -5.54 11.76 23.61
CA GLY A 102 -5.05 12.45 22.42
C GLY A 102 -4.18 13.68 22.72
N ARG A 103 -3.44 13.69 23.84
CA ARG A 103 -2.58 14.81 24.24
C ARG A 103 -1.17 14.36 24.58
N CYS A 104 -0.22 15.25 24.38
CA CYS A 104 1.17 15.02 24.79
C CYS A 104 1.26 14.92 26.31
N ALA A 105 1.97 13.93 26.82
CA ALA A 105 2.18 13.74 28.27
C ALA A 105 2.95 14.89 28.94
N SER A 106 3.79 15.63 28.19
CA SER A 106 4.64 16.69 28.71
C SER A 106 4.03 18.09 28.59
N CYS A 107 3.41 18.42 27.46
CA CYS A 107 2.94 19.79 27.18
C CYS A 107 1.44 19.87 26.87
N ASN A 108 0.69 18.77 26.98
CA ASN A 108 -0.75 18.69 26.72
C ASN A 108 -1.21 19.13 25.31
N THR A 109 -0.28 19.38 24.37
CA THR A 109 -0.65 19.69 22.99
C THR A 109 -1.43 18.52 22.38
N ARG A 110 -2.45 18.81 21.56
CA ARG A 110 -3.28 17.79 20.89
C ARG A 110 -2.47 17.00 19.88
N ILE A 111 -2.58 15.67 19.93
CA ILE A 111 -2.02 14.72 18.96
C ILE A 111 -3.12 14.36 17.95
N SER A 112 -2.81 14.42 16.66
CA SER A 112 -3.76 14.15 15.59
C SER A 112 -4.37 12.75 15.73
N VAL A 113 -5.68 12.65 15.51
CA VAL A 113 -6.44 11.38 15.44
C VAL A 113 -5.94 10.47 14.30
N ARG A 114 -5.28 11.04 13.31
CA ARG A 114 -4.70 10.29 12.18
C ARG A 114 -3.79 9.15 12.63
N TYR A 115 -2.95 9.37 13.65
CA TYR A 115 -2.03 8.35 14.15
C TYR A 115 -2.75 7.07 14.59
N PRO A 116 -3.68 7.09 15.54
CA PRO A 116 -4.41 5.89 15.94
C PRO A 116 -5.31 5.35 14.82
N VAL A 117 -5.79 6.18 13.90
CA VAL A 117 -6.58 5.71 12.74
C VAL A 117 -5.72 4.84 11.80
N VAL A 118 -4.50 5.27 11.46
CA VAL A 118 -3.59 4.47 10.62
C VAL A 118 -3.21 3.17 11.33
N GLU A 119 -2.91 3.23 12.64
CA GLU A 119 -2.57 2.04 13.44
C GLU A 119 -3.73 1.03 13.46
N LEU A 120 -4.93 1.50 13.77
CA LEU A 120 -6.12 0.65 13.84
C LEU A 120 -6.50 0.09 12.46
N ALA A 121 -6.47 0.92 11.42
CA ALA A 121 -6.73 0.47 10.06
C ALA A 121 -5.74 -0.61 9.62
N THR A 122 -4.43 -0.42 9.91
CA THR A 122 -3.40 -1.42 9.61
C THR A 122 -3.66 -2.72 10.36
N GLY A 123 -4.00 -2.66 11.65
CA GLY A 123 -4.35 -3.83 12.44
C GLY A 123 -5.56 -4.57 11.89
N LEU A 124 -6.67 -3.86 11.67
CA LEU A 124 -7.92 -4.45 11.20
C LEU A 124 -7.81 -5.05 9.80
N LEU A 125 -7.21 -4.32 8.84
CA LEU A 125 -7.05 -4.82 7.47
C LEU A 125 -6.11 -6.02 7.43
N SER A 126 -5.04 -6.02 8.24
CA SER A 126 -4.14 -7.18 8.35
C SER A 126 -4.85 -8.40 8.94
N ALA A 127 -5.64 -8.22 9.99
CA ALA A 127 -6.42 -9.29 10.59
C ALA A 127 -7.48 -9.85 9.62
N TRP A 128 -8.10 -8.96 8.84
CA TRP A 128 -9.07 -9.36 7.82
C TRP A 128 -8.42 -10.21 6.72
N VAL A 129 -7.23 -9.80 6.23
CA VAL A 129 -6.44 -10.60 5.28
C VAL A 129 -6.08 -11.95 5.87
N ALA A 130 -5.60 -11.98 7.12
CA ALA A 130 -5.26 -13.22 7.82
C ALA A 130 -6.47 -14.14 7.98
N TRP A 131 -7.63 -13.60 8.33
CA TRP A 131 -8.87 -14.34 8.44
C TRP A 131 -9.35 -14.90 7.09
N HIS A 132 -9.24 -14.08 6.02
CA HIS A 132 -9.71 -14.43 4.69
C HIS A 132 -8.87 -15.56 4.04
N PHE A 133 -7.54 -15.41 4.09
CA PHE A 133 -6.62 -16.36 3.44
C PHE A 133 -6.20 -17.52 4.34
N GLY A 134 -6.42 -17.45 5.65
CA GLY A 134 -5.90 -18.42 6.60
C GLY A 134 -4.37 -18.35 6.76
N PHE A 135 -3.82 -19.23 7.61
CA PHE A 135 -2.38 -19.29 7.83
C PHE A 135 -1.64 -19.86 6.61
N GLY A 136 -0.76 -19.08 6.00
CA GLY A 136 0.00 -19.53 4.84
C GLY A 136 0.62 -18.38 4.02
N VAL A 137 1.22 -18.75 2.90
CA VAL A 137 1.85 -17.82 1.96
C VAL A 137 0.87 -16.77 1.43
N PRO A 138 -0.39 -17.11 1.06
CA PRO A 138 -1.34 -16.10 0.59
C PRO A 138 -1.60 -14.98 1.60
N ALA A 139 -1.78 -15.33 2.88
CA ALA A 139 -1.96 -14.34 3.94
C ALA A 139 -0.72 -13.45 4.10
N ALA A 140 0.48 -14.03 4.13
CA ALA A 140 1.72 -13.26 4.22
C ALA A 140 1.87 -12.29 3.05
N CYS A 141 1.62 -12.74 1.83
CA CYS A 141 1.62 -11.90 0.63
C CYS A 141 0.59 -10.75 0.74
N GLY A 142 -0.65 -11.07 1.07
CA GLY A 142 -1.72 -10.09 1.19
C GLY A 142 -1.47 -9.05 2.28
N ILE A 143 -0.86 -9.44 3.41
CA ILE A 143 -0.47 -8.54 4.50
C ILE A 143 0.61 -7.56 4.04
N VAL A 144 1.64 -8.01 3.33
CA VAL A 144 2.71 -7.14 2.79
C VAL A 144 2.13 -6.13 1.80
N VAL A 145 1.27 -6.57 0.88
CA VAL A 145 0.55 -5.68 -0.05
C VAL A 145 -0.27 -4.65 0.73
N THR A 146 -1.03 -5.08 1.73
CA THR A 146 -1.87 -4.19 2.55
C THR A 146 -1.05 -3.09 3.22
N TRP A 147 0.09 -3.42 3.83
CA TRP A 147 0.96 -2.44 4.47
C TRP A 147 1.55 -1.42 3.49
N ALA A 148 1.99 -1.89 2.33
CA ALA A 148 2.50 -1.02 1.27
C ALA A 148 1.41 -0.06 0.75
N LEU A 149 0.20 -0.58 0.50
CA LEU A 149 -0.93 0.24 0.04
C LEU A 149 -1.36 1.28 1.07
N ILE A 150 -1.35 0.97 2.38
CA ILE A 150 -1.64 1.94 3.45
C ILE A 150 -0.59 3.05 3.46
N ALA A 151 0.71 2.70 3.38
CA ALA A 151 1.79 3.69 3.33
C ALA A 151 1.66 4.61 2.11
N LEU A 152 1.49 4.04 0.92
CA LEU A 152 1.33 4.78 -0.33
C LEU A 152 0.09 5.68 -0.31
N THR A 153 -1.05 5.18 0.20
CA THR A 153 -2.27 5.97 0.38
C THR A 153 -2.03 7.18 1.29
N GLY A 154 -1.36 6.97 2.43
CA GLY A 154 -1.06 8.04 3.37
C GLY A 154 -0.14 9.11 2.79
N ILE A 155 0.89 8.70 2.05
CA ILE A 155 1.83 9.61 1.40
C ILE A 155 1.15 10.38 0.27
N ASP A 156 0.35 9.71 -0.55
CA ASP A 156 -0.30 10.33 -1.71
C ASP A 156 -1.37 11.35 -1.30
N ILE A 157 -2.11 11.08 -0.21
CA ILE A 157 -3.07 12.05 0.35
C ILE A 157 -2.38 13.34 0.79
N ASP A 158 -1.17 13.27 1.36
CA ASP A 158 -0.45 14.41 1.90
C ASP A 158 0.38 15.16 0.87
N HIS A 159 1.06 14.42 0.00
CA HIS A 159 2.13 14.93 -0.85
C HIS A 159 1.88 14.73 -2.34
N GLN A 160 0.82 14.00 -2.72
CA GLN A 160 0.53 13.61 -4.12
C GLN A 160 1.76 12.93 -4.76
N LEU A 161 2.38 12.04 -3.99
CA LEU A 161 3.61 11.34 -4.34
C LEU A 161 3.47 9.85 -4.04
N LEU A 162 3.85 9.02 -4.99
CA LEU A 162 3.98 7.58 -4.83
C LEU A 162 5.47 7.20 -4.95
N PRO A 163 6.18 7.04 -3.80
CA PRO A 163 7.62 6.83 -3.80
C PRO A 163 8.05 5.54 -4.49
N ASP A 164 9.06 5.64 -5.37
CA ASP A 164 9.68 4.49 -6.03
C ASP A 164 10.28 3.50 -5.02
N GLY A 165 10.75 4.00 -3.88
CA GLY A 165 11.26 3.17 -2.79
C GLY A 165 10.22 2.24 -2.15
N ILE A 166 8.92 2.39 -2.46
CA ILE A 166 7.86 1.45 -2.04
C ILE A 166 7.26 0.76 -3.27
N THR A 167 6.92 1.49 -4.33
CA THR A 167 6.21 0.93 -5.49
C THR A 167 7.04 -0.10 -6.25
N LEU A 168 8.33 0.16 -6.50
CA LEU A 168 9.20 -0.76 -7.22
C LEU A 168 9.54 -2.02 -6.40
N PRO A 169 9.97 -1.93 -5.12
CA PRO A 169 10.12 -3.12 -4.29
C PRO A 169 8.83 -3.94 -4.16
N LEU A 170 7.66 -3.29 -4.07
CA LEU A 170 6.38 -3.99 -4.05
C LEU A 170 6.15 -4.78 -5.35
N MET A 171 6.41 -4.17 -6.51
CA MET A 171 6.29 -4.84 -7.81
C MET A 171 7.23 -6.04 -7.92
N TRP A 172 8.52 -5.85 -7.58
CA TRP A 172 9.50 -6.94 -7.62
C TRP A 172 9.18 -8.05 -6.63
N ALA A 173 8.70 -7.72 -5.44
CA ALA A 173 8.25 -8.72 -4.45
C ALA A 173 7.10 -9.57 -5.02
N GLY A 174 6.16 -8.97 -5.75
CA GLY A 174 5.07 -9.69 -6.42
C GLY A 174 5.58 -10.65 -7.50
N LEU A 175 6.50 -10.19 -8.36
CA LEU A 175 7.12 -11.02 -9.39
C LEU A 175 7.91 -12.18 -8.77
N LEU A 176 8.71 -11.91 -7.74
CA LEU A 176 9.49 -12.94 -7.05
C LEU A 176 8.59 -13.95 -6.33
N ALA A 177 7.55 -13.48 -5.63
CA ALA A 177 6.58 -14.35 -4.97
C ALA A 177 5.87 -15.26 -5.98
N ALA A 178 5.51 -14.73 -7.16
CA ALA A 178 4.93 -15.52 -8.24
C ALA A 178 5.87 -16.61 -8.75
N VAL A 179 7.16 -16.30 -8.91
CA VAL A 179 8.17 -17.30 -9.34
C VAL A 179 8.39 -18.37 -8.28
N VAL A 180 8.51 -17.97 -7.00
CA VAL A 180 8.87 -18.89 -5.91
C VAL A 180 7.68 -19.76 -5.49
N PHE A 181 6.47 -19.19 -5.42
CA PHE A 181 5.29 -19.86 -4.86
C PHE A 181 4.19 -20.11 -5.90
N GLY A 182 4.08 -19.30 -6.95
CA GLY A 182 3.00 -19.38 -7.94
C GLY A 182 3.15 -20.57 -8.90
N ALA A 183 4.37 -21.09 -9.08
CA ALA A 183 4.63 -22.28 -9.90
C ALA A 183 3.99 -23.55 -9.30
N ALA A 184 3.79 -23.60 -8.00
CA ALA A 184 3.15 -24.72 -7.30
C ALA A 184 1.63 -24.77 -7.51
N ALA A 185 0.98 -23.63 -7.79
CA ALA A 185 -0.46 -23.54 -8.03
C ALA A 185 -0.88 -23.91 -9.45
N GLY A 186 0.06 -23.94 -10.41
CA GLY A 186 -0.20 -24.15 -11.85
C GLY A 186 0.13 -25.53 -12.42
N GLY A 187 0.40 -26.54 -11.62
CA GLY A 187 0.50 -27.95 -12.06
C GLY A 187 1.64 -28.29 -13.01
N GLY A 188 2.69 -27.50 -13.10
CA GLY A 188 3.78 -27.76 -14.04
C GLY A 188 5.09 -27.08 -13.69
N LEU A 189 5.78 -27.59 -12.73
CA LEU A 189 7.26 -27.66 -12.53
C LEU A 189 7.48 -28.14 -11.09
N ALA A 190 8.47 -29.02 -10.89
CA ALA A 190 8.73 -29.78 -9.67
C ALA A 190 8.39 -29.05 -8.37
N ALA A 191 7.72 -29.76 -7.47
CA ALA A 191 7.42 -29.33 -6.10
C ALA A 191 8.60 -28.58 -5.48
N SER A 192 8.41 -27.30 -5.16
CA SER A 192 9.46 -26.54 -4.50
C SER A 192 9.74 -27.16 -3.13
N PRO A 193 11.00 -27.13 -2.63
CA PRO A 193 11.35 -27.71 -1.33
C PRO A 193 10.52 -27.14 -0.15
N LEU A 194 9.84 -26.02 -0.35
CA LEU A 194 8.94 -25.38 0.62
C LEU A 194 7.54 -26.03 0.67
N THR A 195 7.07 -26.65 -0.44
CA THR A 195 5.84 -27.46 -0.42
C THR A 195 6.06 -28.77 0.32
N ALA A 196 7.27 -29.32 0.28
CA ALA A 196 7.68 -30.47 1.08
C ALA A 196 7.72 -30.17 2.59
N ALA A 197 7.85 -28.92 3.00
CA ALA A 197 7.85 -28.47 4.40
C ALA A 197 6.45 -28.23 4.99
N GLY A 198 5.37 -28.64 4.29
CA GLY A 198 3.99 -28.54 4.82
C GLY A 198 3.39 -27.12 4.82
N LEU A 199 4.07 -26.13 4.21
CA LEU A 199 3.57 -24.75 4.09
C LEU A 199 2.53 -24.56 2.97
N SER A 200 2.20 -25.63 2.27
CA SER A 200 1.27 -25.62 1.11
C SER A 200 -0.21 -25.85 1.47
N ALA A 201 -0.54 -26.05 2.72
CA ALA A 201 -1.95 -26.22 3.10
C ALA A 201 -2.64 -24.86 3.16
N ALA A 202 -3.16 -24.39 2.02
CA ALA A 202 -4.21 -23.41 2.03
C ALA A 202 -5.40 -23.98 2.80
N ALA A 203 -5.67 -23.47 4.00
CA ALA A 203 -6.95 -23.67 4.64
C ALA A 203 -8.03 -23.25 3.62
N PRO A 204 -9.17 -23.95 3.52
CA PRO A 204 -10.23 -23.56 2.59
C PRO A 204 -10.64 -22.13 2.92
N SER A 205 -10.35 -21.21 2.00
CA SER A 205 -10.77 -19.81 2.14
C SER A 205 -12.30 -19.81 2.20
N LEU A 206 -12.85 -19.12 3.19
CA LEU A 206 -14.31 -19.01 3.39
C LEU A 206 -15.03 -18.36 2.21
N LEU A 207 -14.28 -17.67 1.34
CA LEU A 207 -14.77 -17.03 0.13
C LEU A 207 -13.74 -17.26 -1.00
N PRO A 208 -14.19 -17.56 -2.23
CA PRO A 208 -13.29 -17.66 -3.37
C PRO A 208 -12.65 -16.30 -3.65
N GLY A 209 -11.36 -16.21 -3.38
CA GLY A 209 -10.52 -15.07 -3.72
C GLY A 209 -9.43 -15.47 -4.70
N PRO A 210 -8.78 -14.51 -5.37
CA PRO A 210 -7.69 -14.80 -6.28
C PRO A 210 -6.58 -15.59 -5.57
N SER A 211 -6.00 -16.56 -6.26
CA SER A 211 -4.85 -17.31 -5.75
C SER A 211 -3.66 -16.36 -5.60
N LEU A 212 -3.18 -16.15 -4.37
CA LEU A 212 -1.97 -15.38 -4.09
C LEU A 212 -0.84 -16.33 -3.66
N PRO A 213 0.34 -16.15 -4.27
CA PRO A 213 0.64 -15.36 -5.46
C PRO A 213 0.09 -16.00 -6.74
N VAL A 214 -0.14 -15.18 -7.76
CA VAL A 214 -0.58 -15.64 -9.09
C VAL A 214 0.54 -16.38 -9.83
N SER A 215 0.24 -16.99 -11.00
CA SER A 215 1.26 -17.64 -11.82
C SER A 215 2.32 -16.64 -12.30
N PRO A 216 3.59 -17.06 -12.51
CA PRO A 216 4.65 -16.17 -13.00
C PRO A 216 4.29 -15.48 -14.31
N ARG A 217 3.61 -16.20 -15.21
CA ARG A 217 3.13 -15.66 -16.48
C ARG A 217 2.12 -14.51 -16.24
N ASP A 218 1.11 -14.74 -15.39
CA ASP A 218 0.07 -13.74 -15.12
C ASP A 218 0.65 -12.53 -14.38
N ALA A 219 1.65 -12.73 -13.51
CA ALA A 219 2.36 -11.65 -12.82
C ALA A 219 3.12 -10.75 -13.79
N ILE A 220 3.90 -11.34 -14.71
CA ILE A 220 4.69 -10.58 -15.70
C ILE A 220 3.76 -9.83 -16.65
N ILE A 221 2.75 -10.51 -17.22
CA ILE A 221 1.76 -9.87 -18.09
C ILE A 221 1.02 -8.78 -17.32
N GLY A 222 0.64 -9.03 -16.07
CA GLY A 222 -0.05 -8.09 -15.20
C GLY A 222 0.77 -6.84 -14.93
N ALA A 223 2.06 -6.99 -14.59
CA ALA A 223 2.95 -5.85 -14.37
C ALA A 223 3.10 -5.00 -15.64
N ALA A 224 3.37 -5.63 -16.78
CA ALA A 224 3.53 -4.95 -18.06
C ALA A 224 2.23 -4.26 -18.50
N ALA A 225 1.10 -4.97 -18.47
CA ALA A 225 -0.21 -4.44 -18.85
C ALA A 225 -0.65 -3.32 -17.90
N GLY A 226 -0.41 -3.45 -16.59
CA GLY A 226 -0.69 -2.42 -15.60
C GLY A 226 0.04 -1.13 -15.93
N TYR A 227 1.35 -1.20 -16.14
CA TYR A 227 2.13 -0.01 -16.50
C TYR A 227 1.68 0.60 -17.84
N LEU A 228 1.64 -0.22 -18.88
CA LEU A 228 1.40 0.25 -20.26
C LEU A 228 -0.01 0.79 -20.47
N SER A 229 -1.02 0.24 -19.80
CA SER A 229 -2.40 0.72 -19.94
C SER A 229 -2.57 2.17 -19.45
N LEU A 230 -2.10 2.47 -18.24
CA LEU A 230 -2.16 3.85 -17.72
C LEU A 230 -1.20 4.79 -18.46
N TRP A 231 -0.02 4.31 -18.85
CA TRP A 231 0.92 5.07 -19.66
C TRP A 231 0.30 5.47 -21.01
N LEU A 232 -0.39 4.54 -21.67
CA LEU A 232 -1.08 4.79 -22.93
C LEU A 232 -2.20 5.85 -22.76
N VAL A 233 -3.03 5.68 -21.73
CA VAL A 233 -4.12 6.62 -21.41
C VAL A 233 -3.55 8.02 -21.14
N PHE A 234 -2.47 8.11 -20.36
CA PHE A 234 -1.79 9.37 -20.06
C PHE A 234 -1.31 10.07 -21.33
N HIS A 235 -0.60 9.37 -22.22
CA HIS A 235 -0.07 9.95 -23.45
C HIS A 235 -1.18 10.32 -24.43
N ALA A 236 -2.23 9.49 -24.55
CA ALA A 236 -3.40 9.81 -25.35
C ALA A 236 -4.10 11.10 -24.84
N PHE A 237 -4.29 11.19 -23.52
CA PHE A 237 -4.88 12.39 -22.91
C PHE A 237 -4.01 13.63 -23.11
N ARG A 238 -2.69 13.50 -22.93
CA ARG A 238 -1.74 14.60 -23.15
C ARG A 238 -1.71 15.07 -24.60
N LEU A 239 -1.81 14.16 -25.57
CA LEU A 239 -1.88 14.49 -26.99
C LEU A 239 -3.15 15.27 -27.35
N VAL A 240 -4.30 14.91 -26.73
CA VAL A 240 -5.60 15.55 -27.03
C VAL A 240 -5.76 16.88 -26.29
N THR A 241 -5.31 16.95 -25.02
CA THR A 241 -5.62 18.10 -24.15
C THR A 241 -4.43 19.03 -23.91
N GLY A 242 -3.20 18.60 -24.20
CA GLY A 242 -1.96 19.32 -23.87
C GLY A 242 -1.65 19.36 -22.36
N LYS A 243 -2.44 18.67 -21.52
CA LYS A 243 -2.31 18.70 -20.04
C LYS A 243 -1.83 17.35 -19.51
N GLU A 244 -1.11 17.38 -18.41
CA GLU A 244 -0.73 16.19 -17.65
C GLU A 244 -1.84 15.88 -16.66
N GLY A 245 -2.55 14.76 -16.87
CA GLY A 245 -3.73 14.39 -16.08
C GLY A 245 -3.45 13.45 -14.91
N MET A 246 -2.24 12.85 -14.79
CA MET A 246 -1.93 11.80 -13.82
C MET A 246 -0.42 11.77 -13.54
N GLY A 247 -0.01 11.32 -12.36
CA GLY A 247 1.40 11.15 -12.00
C GLY A 247 1.99 9.83 -12.50
N TYR A 248 3.29 9.83 -12.80
CA TYR A 248 4.01 8.60 -13.18
C TYR A 248 4.02 7.53 -12.07
N GLY A 249 3.80 7.91 -10.82
CA GLY A 249 3.70 6.99 -9.68
C GLY A 249 2.51 6.05 -9.78
N ASP A 250 1.39 6.51 -10.33
CA ASP A 250 0.18 5.71 -10.51
C ASP A 250 0.42 4.51 -11.44
N PHE A 251 1.24 4.69 -12.51
CA PHE A 251 1.59 3.61 -13.44
C PHE A 251 2.39 2.52 -12.75
N LYS A 252 3.33 2.91 -11.87
CA LYS A 252 4.18 2.00 -11.11
C LYS A 252 3.37 1.25 -10.05
N LEU A 253 2.46 1.94 -9.36
CA LEU A 253 1.53 1.30 -8.42
C LEU A 253 0.63 0.30 -9.13
N PHE A 254 0.09 0.67 -10.30
CA PHE A 254 -0.78 -0.23 -11.06
C PHE A 254 -0.01 -1.44 -11.64
N ALA A 255 1.23 -1.24 -12.04
CA ALA A 255 2.13 -2.34 -12.38
C ALA A 255 2.39 -3.27 -11.19
N ALA A 256 2.61 -2.70 -9.99
CA ALA A 256 2.77 -3.49 -8.79
C ALA A 256 1.50 -4.32 -8.47
N LEU A 257 0.32 -3.72 -8.56
CA LEU A 257 -0.94 -4.45 -8.39
C LEU A 257 -1.08 -5.56 -9.44
N GLY A 258 -0.70 -5.30 -10.70
CA GLY A 258 -0.68 -6.31 -11.76
C GLY A 258 0.28 -7.47 -11.49
N ALA A 259 1.45 -7.18 -10.89
CA ALA A 259 2.42 -8.21 -10.49
C ALA A 259 1.85 -9.16 -9.41
N TRP A 260 1.06 -8.64 -8.47
CA TRP A 260 0.46 -9.43 -7.39
C TRP A 260 -0.83 -10.13 -7.77
N LEU A 261 -1.70 -9.48 -8.57
CA LEU A 261 -3.07 -9.91 -8.82
C LEU A 261 -3.27 -10.47 -10.23
N GLY A 262 -2.26 -10.32 -11.09
CA GLY A 262 -2.34 -10.72 -12.49
C GLY A 262 -3.14 -9.74 -13.36
N TRP A 263 -3.07 -9.94 -14.67
CA TRP A 263 -3.67 -9.04 -15.66
C TRP A 263 -5.20 -9.07 -15.70
N LYS A 264 -5.82 -10.19 -15.29
CA LYS A 264 -7.28 -10.39 -15.37
C LYS A 264 -8.07 -9.45 -14.48
N LEU A 265 -7.50 -9.05 -13.35
CA LEU A 265 -8.15 -8.15 -12.39
C LEU A 265 -7.88 -6.66 -12.67
N LEU A 266 -6.95 -6.32 -13.58
CA LEU A 266 -6.63 -4.93 -13.90
C LEU A 266 -7.84 -4.12 -14.40
N PRO A 267 -8.71 -4.64 -15.30
CA PRO A 267 -9.92 -3.91 -15.72
C PRO A 267 -10.87 -3.60 -14.57
N LEU A 268 -11.05 -4.55 -13.63
CA LEU A 268 -11.84 -4.35 -12.43
C LEU A 268 -11.27 -3.24 -11.55
N ILE A 269 -9.95 -3.24 -11.32
CA ILE A 269 -9.26 -2.25 -10.49
C ILE A 269 -9.40 -0.85 -11.09
N ILE A 270 -9.16 -0.68 -12.40
CA ILE A 270 -9.35 0.60 -13.07
C ILE A 270 -10.80 1.08 -12.95
N LEU A 271 -11.77 0.20 -13.20
CA LEU A 271 -13.18 0.57 -13.12
C LEU A 271 -13.57 1.03 -11.72
N LEU A 272 -13.20 0.28 -10.69
CA LEU A 272 -13.48 0.63 -9.29
C LEU A 272 -12.77 1.93 -8.87
N SER A 273 -11.50 2.10 -9.24
CA SER A 273 -10.75 3.32 -8.90
C SER A 273 -11.32 4.55 -9.60
N ALA A 274 -11.65 4.44 -10.88
CA ALA A 274 -12.26 5.54 -11.64
C ALA A 274 -13.66 5.90 -11.10
N ALA A 275 -14.50 4.90 -10.81
CA ALA A 275 -15.84 5.11 -10.27
C ALA A 275 -15.77 5.78 -8.88
N THR A 276 -14.93 5.28 -7.96
CA THR A 276 -14.78 5.86 -6.63
C THR A 276 -14.17 7.26 -6.69
N GLY A 277 -13.15 7.47 -7.53
CA GLY A 277 -12.54 8.79 -7.75
C GLY A 277 -13.55 9.79 -8.32
N ALA A 278 -14.37 9.39 -9.29
CA ALA A 278 -15.40 10.25 -9.87
C ALA A 278 -16.48 10.61 -8.84
N VAL A 279 -17.00 9.64 -8.09
CA VAL A 279 -18.03 9.88 -7.05
C VAL A 279 -17.51 10.83 -5.98
N LEU A 280 -16.31 10.59 -5.45
CA LEU A 280 -15.73 11.45 -4.41
C LEU A 280 -15.31 12.82 -4.97
N GLY A 281 -14.77 12.88 -6.18
CA GLY A 281 -14.43 14.14 -6.83
C GLY A 281 -15.65 15.02 -7.07
N ILE A 282 -16.73 14.47 -7.64
CA ILE A 282 -17.99 15.18 -7.83
C ILE A 282 -18.59 15.61 -6.49
N SER A 283 -18.60 14.73 -5.50
CA SER A 283 -19.10 15.04 -4.16
C SER A 283 -18.33 16.22 -3.51
N MET A 284 -17.00 16.28 -3.64
CA MET A 284 -16.20 17.39 -3.11
C MET A 284 -16.50 18.72 -3.83
N ILE A 285 -16.73 18.68 -5.14
CA ILE A 285 -17.10 19.88 -5.90
C ILE A 285 -18.48 20.38 -5.48
N VAL A 286 -19.47 19.47 -5.40
CA VAL A 286 -20.88 19.83 -5.11
C VAL A 286 -21.08 20.26 -3.66
N LEU A 287 -20.50 19.52 -2.70
CA LEU A 287 -20.75 19.73 -1.27
C LEU A 287 -19.83 20.76 -0.62
N ARG A 288 -18.59 20.92 -1.11
CA ARG A 288 -17.58 21.79 -0.50
C ARG A 288 -17.14 22.95 -1.37
N GLY A 289 -17.69 23.11 -2.57
CA GLY A 289 -17.31 24.20 -3.48
C GLY A 289 -15.83 24.17 -3.87
N ARG A 290 -15.20 22.99 -3.85
CA ARG A 290 -13.77 22.83 -4.18
C ARG A 290 -13.52 23.28 -5.62
N ASP A 291 -12.44 24.01 -5.84
CA ASP A 291 -12.02 24.41 -7.18
C ASP A 291 -11.82 23.17 -8.07
N LYS A 292 -12.43 23.20 -9.25
CA LYS A 292 -12.33 22.13 -10.27
C LYS A 292 -10.89 21.90 -10.75
N ALA A 293 -10.02 22.89 -10.58
CA ALA A 293 -8.61 22.82 -10.96
C ALA A 293 -7.71 22.17 -9.89
N ALA A 294 -8.22 21.94 -8.65
CA ALA A 294 -7.42 21.34 -7.60
C ALA A 294 -7.16 19.85 -7.89
N PRO A 295 -5.90 19.41 -8.01
CA PRO A 295 -5.59 18.02 -8.30
C PRO A 295 -6.08 17.11 -7.17
N ILE A 296 -6.65 15.96 -7.55
CA ILE A 296 -7.11 14.93 -6.62
C ILE A 296 -6.13 13.76 -6.72
N PRO A 297 -5.54 13.30 -5.61
CA PRO A 297 -4.66 12.15 -5.63
C PRO A 297 -5.42 10.91 -6.11
N PHE A 298 -4.89 10.22 -7.13
CA PHE A 298 -5.52 9.03 -7.71
C PHE A 298 -5.07 7.75 -6.99
N GLY A 299 -3.86 7.73 -6.43
CA GLY A 299 -3.27 6.59 -5.74
C GLY A 299 -4.14 5.96 -4.65
N PRO A 300 -4.81 6.73 -3.77
CA PRO A 300 -5.69 6.17 -2.74
C PRO A 300 -6.85 5.33 -3.31
N TYR A 301 -7.44 5.77 -4.41
CA TYR A 301 -8.53 5.05 -5.06
C TYR A 301 -8.02 3.78 -5.74
N LEU A 302 -6.85 3.88 -6.37
CA LEU A 302 -6.18 2.75 -6.99
C LEU A 302 -5.76 1.71 -5.94
N ALA A 303 -5.23 2.15 -4.80
CA ALA A 303 -4.86 1.29 -3.68
C ALA A 303 -6.09 0.59 -3.06
N ALA A 304 -7.17 1.32 -2.82
CA ALA A 304 -8.41 0.75 -2.28
C ALA A 304 -9.05 -0.24 -3.27
N ALA A 305 -9.11 0.09 -4.56
CA ALA A 305 -9.62 -0.80 -5.59
C ALA A 305 -8.76 -2.06 -5.74
N GLY A 306 -7.43 -1.92 -5.69
CA GLY A 306 -6.49 -3.03 -5.70
C GLY A 306 -6.65 -3.95 -4.50
N TRP A 307 -6.82 -3.38 -3.31
CA TRP A 307 -7.08 -4.16 -2.09
C TRP A 307 -8.41 -4.90 -2.14
N LEU A 308 -9.49 -4.26 -2.61
CA LEU A 308 -10.78 -4.91 -2.82
C LEU A 308 -10.69 -6.02 -3.87
N ALA A 309 -9.99 -5.80 -4.97
CA ALA A 309 -9.75 -6.82 -5.98
C ALA A 309 -8.93 -8.00 -5.44
N MET A 310 -7.96 -7.75 -4.56
CA MET A 310 -7.21 -8.79 -3.86
C MET A 310 -8.10 -9.66 -2.98
N MET A 311 -9.06 -9.07 -2.29
CA MET A 311 -9.93 -9.78 -1.36
C MET A 311 -11.11 -10.47 -2.05
N TYR A 312 -11.69 -9.82 -3.07
CA TYR A 312 -12.99 -10.23 -3.63
C TYR A 312 -13.01 -10.26 -5.15
N GLY A 313 -11.86 -10.13 -5.83
CA GLY A 313 -11.79 -9.96 -7.28
C GLY A 313 -12.53 -11.02 -8.06
N ASP A 314 -12.31 -12.31 -7.78
CA ASP A 314 -12.99 -13.41 -8.47
C ASP A 314 -14.50 -13.40 -8.22
N SER A 315 -14.92 -13.10 -6.98
CA SER A 315 -16.33 -13.01 -6.63
C SER A 315 -17.04 -11.87 -7.37
N LEU A 316 -16.37 -10.71 -7.47
CA LEU A 316 -16.87 -9.53 -8.17
C LEU A 316 -16.96 -9.77 -9.69
N VAL A 317 -15.93 -10.36 -10.28
CA VAL A 317 -15.91 -10.69 -11.71
C VAL A 317 -16.97 -11.75 -12.03
N ASN A 318 -17.05 -12.83 -11.26
CA ASN A 318 -18.06 -13.87 -11.44
C ASN A 318 -19.49 -13.34 -11.23
N GLY A 319 -19.69 -12.46 -10.25
CA GLY A 319 -20.98 -11.78 -10.04
C GLY A 319 -21.38 -10.94 -11.24
N TYR A 320 -20.47 -10.16 -11.79
CA TYR A 320 -20.69 -9.37 -12.99
C TYR A 320 -21.04 -10.25 -14.20
N LEU A 321 -20.29 -11.33 -14.44
CA LEU A 321 -20.52 -12.25 -15.56
C LEU A 321 -21.88 -12.94 -15.46
N ARG A 322 -22.33 -13.29 -14.26
CA ARG A 322 -23.68 -13.84 -14.04
C ARG A 322 -24.78 -12.83 -14.37
N VAL A 323 -24.66 -11.61 -13.86
CA VAL A 323 -25.69 -10.56 -14.08
C VAL A 323 -25.73 -10.13 -15.54
N SER A 324 -24.59 -10.10 -16.23
CA SER A 324 -24.51 -9.74 -17.65
C SER A 324 -24.91 -10.87 -18.62
N GLY A 325 -25.19 -12.07 -18.11
CA GLY A 325 -25.56 -13.21 -18.95
C GLY A 325 -24.43 -13.80 -19.79
N LEU A 326 -23.18 -13.45 -19.47
CA LEU A 326 -21.97 -13.90 -20.18
C LEU A 326 -21.39 -15.22 -19.63
N GLN A 327 -21.97 -15.78 -18.57
CA GLN A 327 -21.67 -17.14 -18.12
C GLN A 327 -22.59 -18.11 -18.86
N HIS A 328 -22.02 -18.93 -19.73
CA HIS A 328 -22.61 -20.13 -20.29
C HIS A 328 -22.16 -21.37 -19.51
#